data_1c87d3e894ed6b070c867097ea805759
#
_entry.id   1c87d3e894ed6b070c867097ea805759
#
_cell.length_a   1.000
_cell.length_b   1.000
_cell.length_c   1.000
_cell.angle_alpha   90.00
_cell.angle_beta   90.00
_cell.angle_gamma   90.00
#
_symmetry.space_group_name_H-M   'P 1'
#
loop_
_entity.id
_entity.type
_entity.pdbx_description
1 polymer ?
#
loop_
_entity_poly.entity_id
_entity_poly.type
_entity_poly.pdbx_seq_one_letter_code
_entity_poly.pdbx_strand_id
1 'polypeptide(L)'
;PPKHADNRRVFAYLRSRGVDAEIINHCIKHGQLYEDAERHNCVFVGYRNDKPAYGALRGTLSDSTFAGEAPGSDKRFSFAVPRCAGGKTLCVFEAAIDALSYLTLLKLRGQDWRAANTLSLSGIYQPRKDGSIRSPVALEQYLKDNPGVARIVLCLDNDGPGRAASAAIQKRLSEYEVIDNPPRRGKDYNDHLQMVKGISGRVKTRGGEAR
;
A
#
# COMPACT_ATOMS: atom_id res chain seq x y z
N PRO A 1 -17.63 4.04 2.64
CA PRO A 1 -18.72 3.06 2.74
C PRO A 1 -19.05 2.74 4.20
N PRO A 2 -20.30 2.32 4.51
CA PRO A 2 -20.69 1.85 5.84
C PRO A 2 -19.80 0.67 6.29
N LYS A 3 -19.53 0.59 7.60
CA LYS A 3 -18.75 -0.52 8.17
C LYS A 3 -19.66 -1.74 8.37
N HIS A 4 -19.15 -2.92 8.02
CA HIS A 4 -19.78 -4.18 8.41
C HIS A 4 -19.68 -4.40 9.92
N ALA A 5 -20.57 -5.25 10.48
CA ALA A 5 -20.61 -5.56 11.91
C ALA A 5 -19.30 -6.20 12.43
N ASP A 6 -18.60 -6.93 11.58
CA ASP A 6 -17.28 -7.51 11.88
C ASP A 6 -16.32 -7.36 10.69
N ASN A 7 -15.08 -7.83 10.83
CA ASN A 7 -14.03 -7.74 9.80
C ASN A 7 -13.51 -9.14 9.38
N ARG A 8 -14.34 -10.19 9.52
CA ARG A 8 -13.87 -11.58 9.36
C ARG A 8 -13.38 -11.88 7.96
N ARG A 9 -14.09 -11.40 6.93
CA ARG A 9 -13.72 -11.65 5.53
C ARG A 9 -12.45 -10.89 5.16
N VAL A 10 -12.35 -9.62 5.56
CA VAL A 10 -11.15 -8.80 5.37
C VAL A 10 -9.95 -9.41 6.08
N PHE A 11 -10.13 -9.86 7.32
CA PHE A 11 -9.09 -10.54 8.07
C PHE A 11 -8.63 -11.82 7.35
N ALA A 12 -9.55 -12.70 6.97
CA ALA A 12 -9.25 -13.94 6.25
C ALA A 12 -8.57 -13.67 4.90
N TYR A 13 -9.03 -12.67 4.15
CA TYR A 13 -8.43 -12.27 2.87
C TYR A 13 -6.98 -11.81 3.05
N LEU A 14 -6.69 -10.90 3.97
CA LEU A 14 -5.33 -10.42 4.19
C LEU A 14 -4.41 -11.51 4.75
N ARG A 15 -4.94 -12.41 5.59
CA ARG A 15 -4.21 -13.61 6.04
C ARG A 15 -3.85 -14.53 4.89
N SER A 16 -4.76 -14.76 3.96
CA SER A 16 -4.50 -15.57 2.75
C SER A 16 -3.45 -14.92 1.83
N ARG A 17 -3.31 -13.60 1.89
CA ARG A 17 -2.25 -12.82 1.20
C ARG A 17 -0.93 -12.79 1.98
N GLY A 18 -0.84 -13.50 3.12
CA GLY A 18 0.37 -13.62 3.92
C GLY A 18 0.55 -12.57 5.00
N VAL A 19 -0.29 -11.54 5.08
CA VAL A 19 -0.16 -10.46 6.06
C VAL A 19 -0.29 -11.00 7.50
N ASP A 20 0.54 -10.49 8.40
CA ASP A 20 0.56 -10.93 9.81
C ASP A 20 -0.71 -10.48 10.55
N ALA A 21 -1.25 -11.37 11.41
CA ALA A 21 -2.48 -11.12 12.17
C ALA A 21 -2.39 -9.91 13.10
N GLU A 22 -1.23 -9.68 13.70
CA GLU A 22 -1.03 -8.56 14.61
C GLU A 22 -1.11 -7.22 13.87
N ILE A 23 -0.54 -7.14 12.66
CA ILE A 23 -0.57 -5.94 11.82
C ILE A 23 -2.00 -5.66 11.35
N ILE A 24 -2.75 -6.69 10.92
CA ILE A 24 -4.15 -6.56 10.54
C ILE A 24 -4.97 -6.03 11.73
N ASN A 25 -4.84 -6.66 12.89
CA ASN A 25 -5.57 -6.26 14.09
C ASN A 25 -5.20 -4.85 14.56
N HIS A 26 -3.93 -4.45 14.42
CA HIS A 26 -3.49 -3.09 14.68
C HIS A 26 -4.25 -2.09 13.80
N CYS A 27 -4.28 -2.31 12.49
CA CYS A 27 -4.98 -1.41 11.56
C CYS A 27 -6.50 -1.36 11.83
N ILE A 28 -7.12 -2.50 12.15
CA ILE A 28 -8.54 -2.55 12.52
C ILE A 28 -8.80 -1.76 13.81
N LYS A 29 -8.01 -1.99 14.85
CA LYS A 29 -8.14 -1.31 16.15
C LYS A 29 -8.00 0.21 16.02
N HIS A 30 -7.13 0.68 15.13
CA HIS A 30 -6.91 2.11 14.91
C HIS A 30 -7.82 2.72 13.83
N GLY A 31 -8.81 1.96 13.34
CA GLY A 31 -9.76 2.41 12.33
C GLY A 31 -9.17 2.61 10.93
N GLN A 32 -7.93 2.15 10.70
CA GLN A 32 -7.24 2.27 9.41
C GLN A 32 -7.64 1.19 8.41
N LEU A 33 -8.34 0.15 8.87
CA LEU A 33 -8.83 -0.96 8.05
C LEU A 33 -10.18 -1.40 8.57
N TYR A 34 -11.14 -1.62 7.67
CA TYR A 34 -12.41 -2.24 8.00
C TYR A 34 -13.02 -2.95 6.78
N GLU A 35 -14.06 -3.74 7.02
CA GLU A 35 -14.88 -4.41 6.01
C GLU A 35 -16.06 -3.54 5.64
N ASP A 36 -16.31 -3.27 4.35
CA ASP A 36 -17.53 -2.57 3.94
C ASP A 36 -18.77 -3.49 4.04
N ALA A 37 -19.90 -2.89 4.43
CA ALA A 37 -21.11 -3.64 4.71
C ALA A 37 -21.83 -4.20 3.47
N GLU A 38 -21.59 -3.60 2.29
CA GLU A 38 -22.35 -3.95 1.07
C GLU A 38 -21.66 -5.04 0.26
N ARG A 39 -20.36 -4.90 0.06
CA ARG A 39 -19.58 -5.76 -0.86
C ARG A 39 -18.46 -6.53 -0.16
N HIS A 40 -18.30 -6.33 1.14
CA HIS A 40 -17.25 -6.94 1.96
C HIS A 40 -15.83 -6.66 1.45
N ASN A 41 -15.60 -5.53 0.81
CA ASN A 41 -14.26 -5.11 0.40
C ASN A 41 -13.41 -4.72 1.62
N CYS A 42 -12.09 -4.84 1.49
CA CYS A 42 -11.17 -4.11 2.37
C CYS A 42 -11.31 -2.61 2.10
N VAL A 43 -11.49 -1.83 3.16
CA VAL A 43 -11.41 -0.37 3.12
C VAL A 43 -10.18 0.06 3.89
N PHE A 44 -9.15 0.54 3.19
CA PHE A 44 -7.94 1.11 3.77
C PHE A 44 -8.12 2.61 3.93
N VAL A 45 -8.14 3.10 5.17
CA VAL A 45 -8.54 4.46 5.50
C VAL A 45 -7.33 5.37 5.69
N GLY A 46 -7.32 6.47 4.98
CA GLY A 46 -6.42 7.59 5.20
C GLY A 46 -7.08 8.72 6.00
N TYR A 47 -6.28 9.47 6.74
CA TYR A 47 -6.77 10.43 7.71
C TYR A 47 -6.24 11.84 7.47
N ARG A 48 -7.10 12.84 7.71
CA ARG A 48 -6.75 14.26 7.83
C ARG A 48 -7.21 14.76 9.20
N ASN A 49 -6.29 15.22 10.05
CA ASN A 49 -6.61 15.75 11.39
C ASN A 49 -7.56 14.79 12.16
N ASP A 50 -7.18 13.52 12.26
CA ASP A 50 -7.94 12.41 12.90
C ASP A 50 -9.33 12.12 12.32
N LYS A 51 -9.69 12.73 11.20
CA LYS A 51 -10.93 12.44 10.48
C LYS A 51 -10.64 11.59 9.23
N PRO A 52 -11.43 10.55 8.95
CA PRO A 52 -11.33 9.82 7.70
C PRO A 52 -11.48 10.77 6.50
N ALA A 53 -10.51 10.75 5.58
CA ALA A 53 -10.48 11.61 4.41
C ALA A 53 -10.31 10.83 3.10
N TYR A 54 -9.83 9.60 3.18
CA TYR A 54 -9.59 8.74 2.04
C TYR A 54 -9.96 7.30 2.35
N GLY A 55 -10.42 6.55 1.35
CA GLY A 55 -10.68 5.12 1.45
C GLY A 55 -10.29 4.39 0.17
N ALA A 56 -9.22 3.60 0.21
CA ALA A 56 -8.91 2.67 -0.86
C ALA A 56 -9.71 1.38 -0.68
N LEU A 57 -10.34 0.92 -1.75
CA LEU A 57 -11.18 -0.28 -1.76
C LEU A 57 -10.45 -1.43 -2.44
N ARG A 58 -10.51 -2.63 -1.85
CA ARG A 58 -9.98 -3.85 -2.45
C ARG A 58 -10.95 -5.00 -2.28
N GLY A 59 -11.35 -5.63 -3.41
CA GLY A 59 -12.21 -6.81 -3.39
C GLY A 59 -11.56 -7.98 -2.64
N THR A 60 -12.36 -8.72 -1.88
CA THR A 60 -11.91 -9.85 -1.04
C THR A 60 -12.22 -11.21 -1.67
N LEU A 61 -13.00 -11.29 -2.74
CA LEU A 61 -13.29 -12.54 -3.44
C LEU A 61 -12.04 -13.05 -4.17
N SER A 62 -11.90 -14.37 -4.25
CA SER A 62 -10.70 -15.04 -4.80
C SER A 62 -10.41 -14.68 -6.26
N ASP A 63 -11.45 -14.40 -7.02
CA ASP A 63 -11.43 -14.04 -8.44
C ASP A 63 -11.57 -12.53 -8.69
N SER A 64 -11.78 -11.76 -7.61
CA SER A 64 -11.93 -10.31 -7.71
C SER A 64 -10.59 -9.62 -7.94
N THR A 65 -10.53 -8.87 -9.02
CA THR A 65 -9.44 -7.91 -9.30
C THR A 65 -9.84 -6.48 -8.90
N PHE A 66 -11.02 -6.31 -8.28
CA PHE A 66 -11.55 -4.98 -7.97
C PHE A 66 -10.61 -4.19 -7.07
N ALA A 67 -10.27 -3.00 -7.53
CA ALA A 67 -9.59 -1.95 -6.77
C ALA A 67 -10.23 -0.61 -7.15
N GLY A 68 -10.42 0.26 -6.17
CA GLY A 68 -11.07 1.56 -6.38
C GLY A 68 -10.89 2.47 -5.18
N GLU A 69 -11.61 3.58 -5.23
CA GLU A 69 -11.62 4.57 -4.15
C GLU A 69 -13.07 4.80 -3.70
N ALA A 70 -13.26 5.04 -2.42
CA ALA A 70 -14.56 5.41 -1.87
C ALA A 70 -14.98 6.79 -2.41
N PRO A 71 -16.27 7.02 -2.72
CA PRO A 71 -16.75 8.33 -3.14
C PRO A 71 -16.40 9.43 -2.14
N GLY A 72 -15.97 10.59 -2.62
CA GLY A 72 -15.56 11.72 -1.80
C GLY A 72 -14.15 11.60 -1.19
N SER A 73 -13.39 10.60 -1.58
CA SER A 73 -12.00 10.43 -1.13
C SER A 73 -11.08 11.55 -1.60
N ASP A 74 -10.26 12.06 -0.68
CA ASP A 74 -9.16 12.97 -1.00
C ASP A 74 -7.82 12.22 -0.99
N LYS A 75 -7.30 11.92 -2.18
CA LYS A 75 -6.10 11.11 -2.37
C LYS A 75 -4.83 11.70 -1.73
N ARG A 76 -4.84 12.98 -1.37
CA ARG A 76 -3.75 13.61 -0.62
C ARG A 76 -3.53 12.95 0.74
N PHE A 77 -4.58 12.38 1.33
CA PHE A 77 -4.55 11.76 2.66
C PHE A 77 -4.67 10.24 2.54
N SER A 78 -3.86 9.63 1.70
CA SER A 78 -3.89 8.20 1.46
C SER A 78 -3.50 7.37 2.70
N PHE A 79 -3.67 6.07 2.60
CA PHE A 79 -3.40 5.12 3.69
C PHE A 79 -1.93 5.17 4.14
N ALA A 80 -1.71 5.36 5.45
CA ALA A 80 -0.39 5.39 6.07
C ALA A 80 -0.40 4.63 7.41
N VAL A 81 0.70 3.96 7.75
CA VAL A 81 0.89 3.30 9.05
C VAL A 81 2.27 3.69 9.59
N PRO A 82 2.35 4.31 10.78
CA PRO A 82 1.26 4.87 11.57
C PRO A 82 0.59 6.05 10.87
N ARG A 83 -0.52 6.55 11.42
CA ARG A 83 -1.22 7.73 10.86
C ARG A 83 -0.38 9.00 10.85
N CYS A 84 0.55 9.12 11.80
CA CYS A 84 1.50 10.23 11.92
C CYS A 84 2.92 9.67 11.94
N ALA A 85 3.84 10.31 11.23
CA ALA A 85 5.24 9.87 11.18
C ALA A 85 5.89 9.87 12.57
N GLY A 86 6.50 8.73 12.91
CA GLY A 86 7.27 8.55 14.14
C GLY A 86 8.78 8.67 13.96
N GLY A 87 9.29 8.98 12.75
CA GLY A 87 10.72 8.97 12.46
C GLY A 87 11.09 9.70 11.18
N LYS A 88 12.41 9.72 10.88
CA LYS A 88 12.98 10.45 9.74
C LYS A 88 12.91 9.72 8.40
N THR A 89 12.52 8.45 8.39
CA THR A 89 12.46 7.62 7.17
C THR A 89 11.01 7.28 6.83
N LEU A 90 10.62 7.47 5.58
CA LEU A 90 9.33 7.10 5.03
C LEU A 90 9.50 6.03 3.96
N CYS A 91 8.78 4.92 4.07
CA CYS A 91 8.68 3.88 3.03
C CYS A 91 7.40 4.08 2.22
N VAL A 92 7.52 4.16 0.90
CA VAL A 92 6.42 4.50 -0.03
C VAL A 92 6.09 3.31 -0.92
N PHE A 93 4.81 2.97 -1.02
CA PHE A 93 4.27 1.81 -1.73
C PHE A 93 3.19 2.23 -2.73
N GLU A 94 2.94 1.41 -3.76
CA GLU A 94 1.83 1.66 -4.68
C GLU A 94 0.48 1.37 -4.04
N ALA A 95 0.37 0.26 -3.30
CA ALA A 95 -0.88 -0.15 -2.65
C ALA A 95 -0.73 -0.38 -1.15
N ALA A 96 -1.86 -0.28 -0.43
CA ALA A 96 -1.90 -0.49 1.02
C ALA A 96 -1.49 -1.92 1.42
N ILE A 97 -1.83 -2.93 0.59
CA ILE A 97 -1.45 -4.34 0.85
C ILE A 97 0.07 -4.50 0.83
N ASP A 98 0.78 -3.78 -0.05
CA ASP A 98 2.24 -3.83 -0.11
C ASP A 98 2.89 -3.23 1.13
N ALA A 99 2.34 -2.12 1.63
CA ALA A 99 2.77 -1.55 2.92
C ALA A 99 2.60 -2.56 4.07
N LEU A 100 1.43 -3.22 4.18
CA LEU A 100 1.20 -4.24 5.20
C LEU A 100 2.09 -5.48 5.02
N SER A 101 2.40 -5.84 3.77
CA SER A 101 3.31 -6.94 3.43
C SER A 101 4.74 -6.61 3.85
N TYR A 102 5.19 -5.38 3.61
CA TYR A 102 6.50 -4.91 4.06
C TYR A 102 6.62 -4.92 5.59
N LEU A 103 5.62 -4.42 6.32
CA LEU A 103 5.59 -4.47 7.78
C LEU A 103 5.66 -5.92 8.28
N THR A 104 4.98 -6.84 7.59
CA THR A 104 5.05 -8.28 7.90
C THR A 104 6.46 -8.83 7.65
N LEU A 105 7.13 -8.44 6.57
CA LEU A 105 8.52 -8.84 6.29
C LEU A 105 9.49 -8.31 7.34
N LEU A 106 9.32 -7.09 7.84
CA LEU A 106 10.10 -6.55 8.95
C LEU A 106 9.93 -7.42 10.19
N LYS A 107 8.70 -7.74 10.56
CA LYS A 107 8.39 -8.60 11.70
C LYS A 107 9.02 -10.00 11.57
N LEU A 108 8.95 -10.62 10.39
CA LEU A 108 9.56 -11.92 10.11
C LEU A 108 11.09 -11.91 10.28
N ARG A 109 11.72 -10.74 10.10
CA ARG A 109 13.17 -10.53 10.32
C ARG A 109 13.51 -10.15 11.75
N GLY A 110 12.56 -10.18 12.69
CA GLY A 110 12.75 -9.77 14.08
C GLY A 110 12.89 -8.26 14.27
N GLN A 111 12.54 -7.45 13.27
CA GLN A 111 12.57 -6.00 13.35
C GLN A 111 11.26 -5.46 13.93
N ASP A 112 11.32 -4.35 14.66
CA ASP A 112 10.11 -3.68 15.13
C ASP A 112 9.39 -2.98 13.98
N TRP A 113 8.35 -3.62 13.49
CA TRP A 113 7.54 -3.06 12.39
C TRP A 113 6.81 -1.76 12.76
N ARG A 114 6.59 -1.50 14.07
CA ARG A 114 5.92 -0.29 14.54
C ARG A 114 6.79 0.96 14.41
N ALA A 115 8.11 0.79 14.33
CA ALA A 115 9.06 1.86 14.10
C ALA A 115 9.10 2.33 12.63
N ALA A 116 8.49 1.58 11.71
CA ALA A 116 8.46 1.94 10.29
C ALA A 116 7.31 2.89 9.98
N ASN A 117 7.59 3.96 9.20
CA ASN A 117 6.55 4.80 8.62
C ASN A 117 6.30 4.35 7.19
N THR A 118 5.06 4.08 6.84
CA THR A 118 4.66 3.62 5.51
C THR A 118 3.56 4.51 4.94
N LEU A 119 3.60 4.75 3.64
CA LEU A 119 2.58 5.48 2.89
C LEU A 119 2.23 4.71 1.62
N SER A 120 0.95 4.50 1.35
CA SER A 120 0.45 4.02 0.07
C SER A 120 0.14 5.20 -0.84
N LEU A 121 0.57 5.14 -2.10
CA LEU A 121 0.21 6.13 -3.12
C LEU A 121 -1.19 5.89 -3.70
N SER A 122 -1.76 4.70 -3.41
CA SER A 122 -3.03 4.24 -4.00
C SER A 122 -3.00 4.26 -5.53
N GLY A 123 -1.94 3.67 -6.08
CA GLY A 123 -1.59 3.65 -7.48
C GLY A 123 -0.65 4.78 -7.90
N ILE A 124 0.01 4.58 -9.02
CA ILE A 124 0.91 5.55 -9.64
C ILE A 124 0.25 6.21 -10.85
N TYR A 125 0.67 7.43 -11.13
CA TYR A 125 0.23 8.12 -12.34
C TYR A 125 0.99 7.61 -13.56
N GLN A 126 0.26 7.30 -14.62
CA GLN A 126 0.85 7.02 -15.93
C GLN A 126 1.59 8.28 -16.44
N PRO A 127 2.72 8.11 -17.15
CA PRO A 127 3.40 9.22 -17.80
C PRO A 127 2.44 9.97 -18.73
N ARG A 128 2.53 11.28 -18.75
CA ARG A 128 1.84 12.10 -19.75
C ARG A 128 2.42 11.88 -21.13
N LYS A 129 1.74 12.35 -22.17
CA LYS A 129 2.22 12.26 -23.56
C LYS A 129 3.60 12.92 -23.78
N ASP A 130 3.94 13.90 -22.95
CA ASP A 130 5.24 14.58 -22.92
C ASP A 130 6.32 13.84 -22.10
N GLY A 131 6.01 12.65 -21.60
CA GLY A 131 6.89 11.84 -20.76
C GLY A 131 6.98 12.31 -19.31
N SER A 132 6.33 13.41 -18.93
CA SER A 132 6.33 13.88 -17.55
C SER A 132 5.43 13.01 -16.66
N ILE A 133 5.89 12.73 -15.44
CA ILE A 133 5.11 12.04 -14.40
C ILE A 133 4.70 13.08 -13.36
N ARG A 134 3.41 13.11 -13.03
CA ARG A 134 2.93 13.92 -11.91
C ARG A 134 3.50 13.37 -10.62
N SER A 135 3.94 14.27 -9.75
CA SER A 135 4.27 13.87 -8.38
C SER A 135 3.04 13.29 -7.69
N PRO A 136 3.20 12.20 -6.93
CA PRO A 136 2.09 11.63 -6.19
C PRO A 136 1.61 12.61 -5.12
N VAL A 137 0.37 13.08 -5.25
CA VAL A 137 -0.21 14.08 -4.33
C VAL A 137 -0.22 13.63 -2.87
N ALA A 138 -0.34 12.30 -2.65
CA ALA A 138 -0.25 11.71 -1.31
C ALA A 138 1.15 11.90 -0.69
N LEU A 139 2.21 11.71 -1.48
CA LEU A 139 3.58 11.89 -1.02
C LEU A 139 3.88 13.36 -0.73
N GLU A 140 3.49 14.26 -1.64
CA GLU A 140 3.68 15.71 -1.43
C GLU A 140 2.97 16.19 -0.15
N GLN A 141 1.72 15.77 0.06
CA GLN A 141 0.97 16.16 1.25
C GLN A 141 1.58 15.55 2.51
N TYR A 142 1.97 14.26 2.47
CA TYR A 142 2.58 13.60 3.62
C TYR A 142 3.88 14.29 4.05
N LEU A 143 4.75 14.66 3.11
CA LEU A 143 6.00 15.38 3.41
C LEU A 143 5.74 16.78 3.99
N LYS A 144 4.73 17.48 3.49
CA LYS A 144 4.29 18.77 4.04
C LYS A 144 3.82 18.66 5.48
N ASP A 145 3.04 17.60 5.78
CA ASP A 145 2.49 17.39 7.13
C ASP A 145 3.52 16.81 8.10
N ASN A 146 4.63 16.24 7.58
CA ASN A 146 5.69 15.60 8.35
C ASN A 146 7.08 16.15 7.98
N PRO A 147 7.41 17.41 8.31
CA PRO A 147 8.66 18.06 7.88
C PRO A 147 9.92 17.43 8.48
N GLY A 148 9.79 16.54 9.47
CA GLY A 148 10.90 15.77 10.03
C GLY A 148 11.39 14.60 9.16
N VAL A 149 10.68 14.24 8.09
CA VAL A 149 11.13 13.22 7.13
C VAL A 149 12.35 13.73 6.37
N ALA A 150 13.44 12.96 6.41
CA ALA A 150 14.68 13.27 5.70
C ALA A 150 15.05 12.23 4.64
N ARG A 151 14.55 11.00 4.82
CA ARG A 151 14.82 9.87 3.92
C ARG A 151 13.54 9.26 3.39
N ILE A 152 13.49 9.00 2.10
CA ILE A 152 12.37 8.37 1.41
C ILE A 152 12.86 7.07 0.78
N VAL A 153 12.22 5.95 1.09
CA VAL A 153 12.51 4.64 0.52
C VAL A 153 11.36 4.26 -0.41
N LEU A 154 11.62 4.25 -1.71
CA LEU A 154 10.64 3.92 -2.74
C LEU A 154 10.53 2.41 -2.88
N CYS A 155 9.48 1.84 -2.36
CA CYS A 155 9.14 0.42 -2.38
C CYS A 155 8.06 0.14 -3.44
N LEU A 156 8.20 0.76 -4.62
CA LEU A 156 7.23 0.66 -5.71
C LEU A 156 7.37 -0.67 -6.48
N ASP A 157 6.36 -1.01 -7.28
CA ASP A 157 6.32 -2.24 -8.06
C ASP A 157 7.57 -2.40 -8.94
N ASN A 158 8.07 -3.61 -9.07
CA ASN A 158 9.23 -3.94 -9.90
C ASN A 158 8.81 -4.23 -11.34
N ASP A 159 8.05 -3.31 -11.93
CA ASP A 159 7.64 -3.33 -13.33
C ASP A 159 7.98 -2.00 -14.03
N GLY A 160 7.76 -1.91 -15.34
CA GLY A 160 8.10 -0.72 -16.12
C GLY A 160 7.51 0.59 -15.53
N PRO A 161 6.19 0.66 -15.28
CA PRO A 161 5.57 1.82 -14.65
C PRO A 161 6.14 2.18 -13.28
N GLY A 162 6.32 1.19 -12.39
CA GLY A 162 6.87 1.39 -11.05
C GLY A 162 8.30 1.93 -11.07
N ARG A 163 9.14 1.40 -11.94
CA ARG A 163 10.53 1.88 -12.13
C ARG A 163 10.58 3.29 -12.69
N ALA A 164 9.72 3.60 -13.67
CA ALA A 164 9.61 4.96 -14.22
C ALA A 164 9.14 5.97 -13.14
N ALA A 165 8.18 5.58 -12.31
CA ALA A 165 7.70 6.41 -11.21
C ALA A 165 8.82 6.65 -10.17
N SER A 166 9.58 5.60 -9.79
CA SER A 166 10.73 5.73 -8.88
C SER A 166 11.74 6.76 -9.40
N ALA A 167 12.16 6.63 -10.66
CA ALA A 167 13.11 7.55 -11.27
C ALA A 167 12.60 9.01 -11.29
N ALA A 168 11.32 9.20 -11.60
CA ALA A 168 10.71 10.53 -11.61
C ALA A 168 10.63 11.16 -10.21
N ILE A 169 10.29 10.37 -9.18
CA ILE A 169 10.24 10.83 -7.79
C ILE A 169 11.64 11.19 -7.31
N GLN A 170 12.67 10.36 -7.57
CA GLN A 170 14.06 10.66 -7.22
C GLN A 170 14.55 11.98 -7.82
N LYS A 171 14.25 12.20 -9.11
CA LYS A 171 14.62 13.45 -9.77
C LYS A 171 13.91 14.68 -9.17
N ARG A 172 12.66 14.53 -8.76
CA ARG A 172 11.84 15.64 -8.26
C ARG A 172 12.14 16.01 -6.81
N LEU A 173 12.47 15.03 -5.98
CA LEU A 173 12.70 15.19 -4.53
C LEU A 173 14.19 15.11 -4.19
N SER A 174 15.02 15.80 -4.99
CA SER A 174 16.49 15.80 -4.85
C SER A 174 16.98 16.42 -3.54
N GLU A 175 16.12 17.16 -2.81
CA GLU A 175 16.40 17.69 -1.49
C GLU A 175 16.30 16.65 -0.36
N TYR A 176 15.72 15.47 -0.66
CA TYR A 176 15.65 14.33 0.26
C TYR A 176 16.66 13.26 -0.12
N GLU A 177 17.06 12.45 0.86
CA GLU A 177 17.74 11.17 0.56
C GLU A 177 16.71 10.17 0.02
N VAL A 178 16.66 9.98 -1.30
CA VAL A 178 15.69 9.08 -1.94
C VAL A 178 16.38 7.80 -2.40
N ILE A 179 15.97 6.67 -1.82
CA ILE A 179 16.49 5.33 -2.08
C ILE A 179 15.44 4.53 -2.86
N ASP A 180 15.80 3.95 -4.00
CA ASP A 180 14.97 2.99 -4.72
C ASP A 180 15.17 1.58 -4.15
N ASN A 181 14.09 0.97 -3.67
CA ASN A 181 14.11 -0.33 -3.01
C ASN A 181 12.91 -1.18 -3.47
N PRO A 182 12.92 -1.63 -4.74
CA PRO A 182 11.86 -2.52 -5.24
C PRO A 182 11.89 -3.88 -4.51
N PRO A 183 10.82 -4.66 -4.59
CA PRO A 183 10.80 -6.00 -4.02
C PRO A 183 11.89 -6.88 -4.67
N ARG A 184 12.59 -7.67 -3.85
CA ARG A 184 13.68 -8.57 -4.34
C ARG A 184 13.17 -9.71 -5.21
N ARG A 185 11.91 -10.11 -5.07
CA ARG A 185 11.25 -11.19 -5.81
C ARG A 185 9.80 -10.79 -6.06
N GLY A 186 9.25 -11.23 -7.20
CA GLY A 186 7.88 -10.89 -7.58
C GLY A 186 7.76 -9.49 -8.15
N LYS A 187 6.53 -9.12 -8.44
CA LYS A 187 6.19 -7.80 -8.99
C LYS A 187 6.13 -6.74 -7.89
N ASP A 188 5.47 -7.07 -6.78
CA ASP A 188 5.18 -6.18 -5.67
C ASP A 188 5.62 -6.77 -4.32
N TYR A 189 5.51 -6.02 -3.24
CA TYR A 189 5.89 -6.49 -1.91
C TYR A 189 4.96 -7.58 -1.37
N ASN A 190 3.73 -7.67 -1.85
CA ASN A 190 2.85 -8.77 -1.47
C ASN A 190 3.25 -10.08 -2.16
N ASP A 191 3.61 -10.04 -3.44
CA ASP A 191 4.19 -11.20 -4.13
C ASP A 191 5.46 -11.67 -3.41
N HIS A 192 6.35 -10.74 -3.06
CA HIS A 192 7.56 -11.05 -2.30
C HIS A 192 7.26 -11.76 -0.97
N LEU A 193 6.29 -11.24 -0.20
CA LEU A 193 5.87 -11.83 1.06
C LEU A 193 5.32 -13.25 0.87
N GLN A 194 4.46 -13.45 -0.13
CA GLN A 194 3.87 -14.75 -0.43
C GLN A 194 4.96 -15.78 -0.78
N MET A 195 5.95 -15.38 -1.58
CA MET A 195 7.11 -16.24 -1.91
C MET A 195 7.94 -16.58 -0.67
N VAL A 196 8.20 -15.61 0.21
CA VAL A 196 8.94 -15.84 1.47
C VAL A 196 8.20 -16.81 2.39
N LYS A 197 6.87 -16.77 2.41
CA LYS A 197 6.02 -17.65 3.22
C LYS A 197 5.67 -18.97 2.55
N GLY A 198 6.11 -19.22 1.32
CA GLY A 198 5.74 -20.42 0.57
C GLY A 198 4.24 -20.48 0.25
N ILE A 199 3.56 -19.33 0.21
CA ILE A 199 2.16 -19.25 -0.20
C ILE A 199 2.17 -19.25 -1.73
N SER A 200 1.80 -20.37 -2.35
CA SER A 200 1.70 -20.49 -3.80
C SER A 200 0.63 -19.52 -4.31
N GLY A 201 1.05 -18.44 -4.95
CA GLY A 201 0.14 -17.67 -5.77
C GLY A 201 -0.54 -18.59 -6.75
N ARG A 202 -1.87 -18.55 -6.89
CA ARG A 202 -2.55 -19.17 -8.02
C ARG A 202 -1.99 -18.52 -9.29
N VAL A 203 -1.03 -19.18 -9.93
CA VAL A 203 -0.62 -18.84 -11.29
C VAL A 203 -1.90 -18.98 -12.12
N LYS A 204 -2.44 -17.86 -12.61
CA LYS A 204 -3.43 -17.90 -13.69
C LYS A 204 -2.71 -18.47 -14.91
N THR A 205 -2.75 -19.78 -15.09
CA THR A 205 -2.48 -20.37 -16.40
C THR A 205 -3.54 -19.79 -17.31
N ARG A 206 -3.14 -18.90 -18.23
CA ARG A 206 -3.92 -18.60 -19.42
C ARG A 206 -4.17 -19.93 -20.09
N GLY A 207 -5.43 -20.40 -20.04
CA GLY A 207 -5.86 -21.56 -20.79
C GLY A 207 -5.45 -21.35 -22.24
N GLY A 208 -4.62 -22.27 -22.73
CA GLY A 208 -4.21 -22.30 -24.09
C GLY A 208 -5.44 -22.44 -24.99
N GLU A 209 -5.38 -21.76 -26.07
CA GLU A 209 -6.17 -22.04 -27.27
C GLU A 209 -6.15 -23.55 -27.57
N ALA A 210 -7.32 -24.11 -27.71
CA ALA A 210 -7.48 -25.36 -28.42
C ALA A 210 -8.70 -25.26 -29.34
N ARG A 211 -8.40 -25.07 -30.64
CA ARG A 211 -9.10 -25.47 -31.86
C ARG A 211 -10.59 -25.14 -31.97
#